data_b7e5385977c97a8fee3b316f1c473501
#
_entry.id   b7e5385977c97a8fee3b316f1c473501
#
_cell.length_a   1.000
_cell.length_b   1.000
_cell.length_c   1.000
_cell.angle_alpha   90.00
_cell.angle_beta   90.00
_cell.angle_gamma   90.00
#
_symmetry.space_group_name_H-M   'P 1'
#
loop_
_entity.id
_entity.type
_entity.pdbx_description
1 polymer ?
#
loop_
_entity_poly.entity_id
_entity_poly.type
_entity_poly.pdbx_seq_one_letter_code
_entity_poly.pdbx_strand_id
1 'polypeptide(L)'
;MLFRSQESDAIKMCQRADTIVYSISTNISPSKDKGDDVLKAISEATGGQAFYPIKLEDVAVGFRNIEEELRSQYHLVYRPANLKMDGSFRTIYLQATDPRYHVRAQKGYFAPRPPQ
;
A
#
# COMPACT_ATOMS: atom_id res chain seq x y z
N MET A 1 21.33 5.93 3.50
CA MET A 1 21.52 4.71 2.72
C MET A 1 20.92 3.48 3.39
N LEU A 2 21.22 3.26 4.64
CA LEU A 2 20.62 2.16 5.40
C LEU A 2 19.09 2.27 5.46
N PHE A 3 18.56 3.49 5.53
CA PHE A 3 17.11 3.73 5.59
C PHE A 3 16.37 3.29 4.34
N ARG A 4 16.93 3.52 3.15
CA ARG A 4 16.31 3.10 1.90
C ARG A 4 16.24 1.58 1.78
N SER A 5 17.28 0.89 2.20
CA SER A 5 17.32 -0.56 2.22
C SER A 5 16.24 -1.12 3.15
N GLN A 6 16.10 -0.53 4.35
CA GLN A 6 15.10 -0.96 5.33
C GLN A 6 13.68 -0.68 4.86
N GLU A 7 13.43 0.46 4.21
CA GLU A 7 12.14 0.80 3.63
C GLU A 7 11.74 -0.21 2.55
N SER A 8 12.65 -0.51 1.63
CA SER A 8 12.40 -1.48 0.57
C SER A 8 12.11 -2.87 1.13
N ASP A 9 12.84 -3.27 2.16
CA ASP A 9 12.62 -4.57 2.81
C ASP A 9 11.26 -4.63 3.50
N ALA A 10 10.86 -3.56 4.17
CA ALA A 10 9.55 -3.48 4.81
C ALA A 10 8.42 -3.60 3.79
N ILE A 11 8.54 -2.90 2.66
CA ILE A 11 7.56 -2.97 1.57
C ILE A 11 7.45 -4.40 1.04
N LYS A 12 8.59 -5.05 0.78
CA LYS A 12 8.62 -6.43 0.28
C LYS A 12 7.97 -7.39 1.25
N MET A 13 8.23 -7.24 2.54
CA MET A 13 7.62 -8.09 3.56
C MET A 13 6.10 -7.93 3.62
N CYS A 14 5.62 -6.70 3.54
CA CYS A 14 4.18 -6.43 3.51
C CYS A 14 3.52 -7.04 2.27
N GLN A 15 4.18 -6.93 1.11
CA GLN A 15 3.67 -7.49 -0.12
C GLN A 15 3.66 -9.02 -0.10
N ARG A 16 4.67 -9.65 0.49
CA ARG A 16 4.71 -11.10 0.64
C ARG A 16 3.65 -11.62 1.61
N ALA A 17 3.32 -10.83 2.61
CA ALA A 17 2.31 -11.18 3.60
C ALA A 17 0.89 -10.78 3.19
N ASP A 18 0.72 -10.22 1.99
CA ASP A 18 -0.57 -9.68 1.50
C ASP A 18 -1.20 -8.71 2.49
N THR A 19 -0.37 -7.88 3.13
CA THR A 19 -0.81 -6.92 4.13
C THR A 19 -0.98 -5.55 3.50
N ILE A 20 -2.15 -4.94 3.71
CA ILE A 20 -2.42 -3.56 3.32
C ILE A 20 -2.07 -2.65 4.49
N VAL A 21 -1.30 -1.60 4.23
CA VAL A 21 -0.87 -0.66 5.26
C VAL A 21 -1.60 0.67 5.09
N TYR A 22 -2.31 1.08 6.12
CA TYR A 22 -2.86 2.42 6.25
C TYR A 22 -2.07 3.16 7.31
N SER A 23 -1.60 4.34 6.98
CA SER A 23 -0.73 5.12 7.85
C SER A 23 -1.38 6.44 8.24
N ILE A 24 -1.18 6.84 9.49
CA ILE A 24 -1.56 8.17 9.96
C ILE A 24 -0.31 8.80 10.55
N SER A 25 0.16 9.89 9.94
CA SER A 25 1.34 10.60 10.44
C SER A 25 1.01 11.31 11.74
N THR A 26 1.88 11.15 12.73
CA THR A 26 1.80 11.90 13.98
C THR A 26 2.55 13.24 13.90
N ASN A 27 3.16 13.53 12.76
CA ASN A 27 3.83 14.81 12.53
C ASN A 27 2.77 15.88 12.19
N ILE A 28 2.21 16.48 13.23
CA ILE A 28 1.17 17.52 13.09
C ILE A 28 1.86 18.84 12.74
N SER A 29 2.30 18.94 11.50
CA SER A 29 3.01 20.09 10.95
C SER A 29 2.56 20.31 9.52
N PRO A 30 2.49 21.57 9.06
CA PRO A 30 2.16 21.83 7.66
C PRO A 30 3.25 21.37 6.69
N SER A 31 4.48 21.10 7.17
CA SER A 31 5.56 20.60 6.35
C SER A 31 5.77 19.11 6.54
N LYS A 32 5.81 18.37 5.44
CA LYS A 32 6.09 16.94 5.45
C LYS A 32 7.58 16.71 5.64
N ASP A 33 7.93 15.64 6.33
CA ASP A 33 9.33 15.23 6.51
C ASP A 33 9.60 13.89 5.80
N LYS A 34 10.81 13.35 5.99
CA LYS A 34 11.20 12.08 5.38
C LYS A 34 10.39 10.90 5.91
N GLY A 35 9.98 10.95 7.17
CA GLY A 35 9.11 9.93 7.75
C GLY A 35 7.76 9.87 7.05
N ASP A 36 7.19 11.02 6.71
CA ASP A 36 5.94 11.09 5.97
C ASP A 36 6.07 10.46 4.57
N ASP A 37 7.20 10.67 3.90
CA ASP A 37 7.46 10.07 2.60
C ASP A 37 7.57 8.55 2.69
N VAL A 38 8.18 8.02 3.75
CA VAL A 38 8.27 6.58 4.00
C VAL A 38 6.88 5.99 4.23
N LEU A 39 6.05 6.63 5.05
CA LEU A 39 4.69 6.18 5.29
C LEU A 39 3.87 6.14 4.00
N LYS A 40 4.02 7.16 3.17
CA LYS A 40 3.35 7.22 1.87
C LYS A 40 3.79 6.07 0.97
N ALA A 41 5.09 5.84 0.88
CA ALA A 41 5.64 4.79 0.02
C ALA A 41 5.15 3.39 0.42
N ILE A 42 5.17 3.08 1.72
CA ILE A 42 4.74 1.78 2.22
C ILE A 42 3.23 1.61 2.00
N SER A 43 2.45 2.64 2.29
CA SER A 43 0.99 2.57 2.14
C SER A 43 0.59 2.39 0.68
N GLU A 44 1.13 3.19 -0.22
CA GLU A 44 0.81 3.10 -1.65
C GLU A 44 1.23 1.78 -2.26
N ALA A 45 2.41 1.27 -1.91
CA ALA A 45 2.93 0.01 -2.45
C ALA A 45 2.07 -1.20 -2.05
N THR A 46 1.38 -1.11 -0.91
CA THR A 46 0.55 -2.20 -0.39
C THR A 46 -0.94 -2.04 -0.69
N GLY A 47 -1.33 -0.95 -1.35
CA GLY A 47 -2.72 -0.71 -1.71
C GLY A 47 -3.52 0.08 -0.68
N GLY A 48 -2.87 0.57 0.36
CA GLY A 48 -3.48 1.44 1.37
C GLY A 48 -3.28 2.92 1.05
N GLN A 49 -3.36 3.73 2.08
CA GLN A 49 -3.22 5.18 1.96
C GLN A 49 -2.59 5.75 3.22
N ALA A 50 -1.81 6.82 3.06
CA ALA A 50 -1.28 7.58 4.18
C ALA A 50 -2.09 8.86 4.38
N PHE A 51 -2.36 9.19 5.64
CA PHE A 51 -3.09 10.40 6.03
C PHE A 51 -2.18 11.31 6.84
N TYR A 52 -2.27 12.61 6.58
CA TYR A 52 -1.41 13.62 7.20
C TYR A 52 -2.28 14.66 7.90
N PRO A 53 -2.75 14.38 9.12
CA PRO A 53 -3.59 15.33 9.83
C PRO A 53 -2.81 16.60 10.19
N ILE A 54 -3.41 17.76 9.94
CA ILE A 54 -2.81 19.05 10.28
C ILE A 54 -3.19 19.42 11.72
N LYS A 55 -4.38 19.03 12.14
CA LYS A 55 -4.91 19.26 13.48
C LYS A 55 -5.19 17.94 14.18
N LEU A 56 -5.18 17.95 15.50
CA LEU A 56 -5.45 16.74 16.26
C LEU A 56 -6.84 16.17 15.95
N GLU A 57 -7.83 17.03 15.70
CA GLU A 57 -9.18 16.61 15.35
C GLU A 57 -9.24 15.84 14.04
N ASP A 58 -8.30 16.09 13.12
CA ASP A 58 -8.24 15.43 11.83
C ASP A 58 -7.80 13.96 11.93
N VAL A 59 -7.21 13.56 13.05
CA VAL A 59 -6.85 12.16 13.29
C VAL A 59 -8.09 11.27 13.29
N ALA A 60 -9.17 11.70 13.94
CA ALA A 60 -10.43 10.96 13.95
C ALA A 60 -11.03 10.85 12.54
N VAL A 61 -10.88 11.89 11.72
CA VAL A 61 -11.30 11.85 10.31
C VAL A 61 -10.50 10.81 9.54
N GLY A 62 -9.19 10.74 9.78
CA GLY A 62 -8.32 9.72 9.16
C GLY A 62 -8.79 8.30 9.47
N PHE A 63 -9.10 8.01 10.74
CA PHE A 63 -9.61 6.70 11.13
C PHE A 63 -10.94 6.37 10.47
N ARG A 64 -11.86 7.34 10.37
CA ARG A 64 -13.13 7.11 9.69
C ARG A 64 -12.94 6.84 8.20
N ASN A 65 -12.01 7.53 7.56
CA ASN A 65 -11.70 7.31 6.15
C ASN A 65 -11.13 5.91 5.92
N ILE A 66 -10.26 5.44 6.80
CA ILE A 66 -9.75 4.07 6.76
C ILE A 66 -10.89 3.06 6.90
N GLU A 67 -11.78 3.28 7.86
CA GLU A 67 -12.94 2.40 8.06
C GLU A 67 -13.81 2.32 6.82
N GLU A 68 -14.10 3.44 6.18
CA GLU A 68 -14.88 3.48 4.95
C GLU A 68 -14.18 2.73 3.81
N GLU A 69 -12.88 2.91 3.66
CA GLU A 69 -12.12 2.18 2.64
C GLU A 69 -12.14 0.68 2.86
N LEU A 70 -12.00 0.24 4.12
CA LEU A 70 -12.05 -1.18 4.44
C LEU A 70 -13.41 -1.79 4.14
N ARG A 71 -14.49 -1.03 4.28
CA ARG A 71 -15.84 -1.48 3.94
C ARG A 71 -16.11 -1.48 2.44
N SER A 72 -15.34 -0.73 1.68
CA SER A 72 -15.53 -0.55 0.25
C SER A 72 -14.56 -1.39 -0.59
N GLN A 73 -13.91 -2.36 0.02
CA GLN A 73 -12.95 -3.21 -0.68
C GLN A 73 -13.64 -4.20 -1.61
N TYR A 74 -13.01 -4.40 -2.76
CA TYR A 74 -13.39 -5.45 -3.70
C TYR A 74 -12.31 -6.53 -3.69
N HIS A 75 -12.75 -7.76 -3.72
CA HIS A 75 -11.84 -8.91 -3.83
C HIS A 75 -11.86 -9.41 -5.25
N LEU A 76 -10.75 -9.20 -5.96
CA LEU A 76 -10.62 -9.62 -7.36
C LEU A 76 -9.70 -10.85 -7.43
N VAL A 77 -10.15 -11.86 -8.14
CA VAL A 77 -9.38 -13.07 -8.38
C VAL A 77 -9.13 -13.17 -9.87
N TYR A 78 -7.89 -13.38 -10.24
CA TYR A 78 -7.53 -13.54 -11.64
C TYR A 78 -6.45 -14.61 -11.79
N ARG A 79 -6.32 -15.13 -13.01
CA ARG A 79 -5.26 -16.08 -13.34
C ARG A 79 -4.16 -15.33 -14.10
N PRO A 80 -2.92 -15.32 -13.58
CA PRO A 80 -1.82 -14.66 -14.28
C PRO A 80 -1.53 -15.31 -15.63
N ALA A 81 -1.11 -14.51 -16.61
CA ALA A 81 -0.69 -15.04 -17.90
C ALA A 81 0.58 -15.87 -17.77
N ASN A 82 1.49 -15.47 -16.89
CA ASN A 82 2.72 -16.21 -16.61
C ASN A 82 2.55 -17.01 -15.32
N LEU A 83 2.55 -18.33 -15.45
CA LEU A 83 2.36 -19.25 -14.32
C LEU A 83 3.66 -19.78 -13.72
N LYS A 84 4.82 -19.23 -14.08
CA LYS A 84 6.09 -19.68 -13.53
C LYS A 84 6.15 -19.42 -12.02
N MET A 85 6.55 -20.43 -11.26
CA MET A 85 6.75 -20.34 -9.83
C MET A 85 8.22 -20.06 -9.53
N ASP A 86 8.68 -18.86 -9.83
CA ASP A 86 10.10 -18.49 -9.77
C ASP A 86 10.41 -17.48 -8.63
N GLY A 87 9.41 -17.09 -7.86
CA GLY A 87 9.60 -16.13 -6.79
C GLY A 87 9.80 -14.69 -7.27
N SER A 88 9.68 -14.41 -8.57
CA SER A 88 9.87 -13.09 -9.12
C SER A 88 8.75 -12.14 -8.73
N PHE A 89 9.09 -10.84 -8.70
CA PHE A 89 8.09 -9.80 -8.44
C PHE A 89 7.31 -9.51 -9.72
N ARG A 90 6.00 -9.46 -9.59
CA ARG A 90 5.08 -9.19 -10.70
C ARG A 90 4.28 -7.95 -10.41
N THR A 91 4.37 -6.98 -11.31
CA THR A 91 3.66 -5.72 -11.19
C THR A 91 2.18 -5.90 -11.50
N ILE A 92 1.33 -5.29 -10.66
CA ILE A 92 -0.10 -5.22 -10.88
C ILE A 92 -0.43 -3.82 -11.36
N TYR A 93 -1.17 -3.74 -12.45
CA TYR A 93 -1.77 -2.48 -12.91
C TYR A 93 -3.27 -2.67 -13.01
N LEU A 94 -4.00 -1.93 -12.21
CA LEU A 94 -5.46 -2.02 -12.14
C LEU A 94 -6.05 -0.63 -12.33
N GLN A 95 -6.94 -0.50 -13.29
CA GLN A 95 -7.58 0.75 -13.63
C GLN A 95 -9.08 0.56 -13.78
N ALA A 96 -9.85 1.51 -13.25
CA ALA A 96 -11.28 1.54 -13.48
C ALA A 96 -11.59 2.10 -14.87
N THR A 97 -12.62 1.58 -15.51
CA THR A 97 -13.08 2.08 -16.82
C THR A 97 -13.59 3.51 -16.71
N ASP A 98 -14.26 3.84 -15.62
CA ASP A 98 -14.78 5.18 -15.36
C ASP A 98 -13.68 6.02 -14.68
N PRO A 99 -13.24 7.15 -15.31
CA PRO A 99 -12.15 7.96 -14.77
C PRO A 99 -12.49 8.67 -13.45
N ARG A 100 -13.76 8.67 -13.03
CA ARG A 100 -14.15 9.24 -11.74
C ARG A 100 -13.70 8.40 -10.56
N TYR A 101 -13.38 7.13 -10.78
CA TYR A 101 -12.98 6.22 -9.71
C TYR A 101 -11.47 6.14 -9.59
N HIS A 102 -10.98 6.30 -8.37
CA HIS A 102 -9.59 6.05 -8.02
C HIS A 102 -9.45 4.63 -7.50
N VAL A 103 -8.59 3.85 -8.15
CA VAL A 103 -8.32 2.48 -7.73
C VAL A 103 -7.04 2.46 -6.91
N ARG A 104 -7.10 1.86 -5.72
CA ARG A 104 -5.93 1.57 -4.91
C ARG A 104 -5.82 0.06 -4.76
N ALA A 105 -4.67 -0.46 -5.12
CA ALA A 105 -4.38 -1.89 -5.03
C ALA A 105 -2.88 -2.07 -4.79
N GLN A 106 -2.49 -3.26 -4.37
CA GLN A 106 -1.07 -3.60 -4.31
C GLN A 106 -0.40 -3.32 -5.64
N LYS A 107 0.80 -2.75 -5.59
CA LYS A 107 1.58 -2.47 -6.81
C LYS A 107 2.13 -3.73 -7.45
N GLY A 108 2.16 -4.83 -6.72
CA GLY A 108 2.65 -6.09 -7.24
C GLY A 108 2.66 -7.17 -6.17
N TYR A 109 3.09 -8.34 -6.57
CA TYR A 109 3.21 -9.49 -5.69
C TYR A 109 4.40 -10.34 -6.09
N PHE A 110 4.84 -11.18 -5.17
CA PHE A 110 5.89 -12.16 -5.47
C PHE A 110 5.26 -13.47 -5.89
N ALA A 111 5.67 -13.98 -7.04
CA ALA A 111 5.23 -15.28 -7.51
C ALA A 111 5.66 -16.37 -6.51
N PRO A 112 4.89 -17.45 -6.36
CA PRO A 112 5.29 -18.55 -5.52
C PRO A 112 6.62 -19.15 -5.98
N ARG A 113 7.38 -19.70 -5.02
CA ARG A 113 8.54 -20.53 -5.33
C ARG A 113 8.12 -21.99 -5.21
N PRO A 114 8.69 -22.87 -6.05
CA PRO A 114 8.43 -24.29 -5.87
C PRO A 114 8.97 -24.75 -4.51
N PRO A 115 8.31 -25.73 -3.86
CA PRO A 115 8.83 -26.30 -2.61
C PRO A 115 10.18 -26.94 -2.84
N GLN A 116 11.11 -26.69 -1.89
CA GLN A 116 12.44 -27.27 -1.92
C GLN A 116 12.46 -28.64 -1.26
#